data_76dbeed5b9bf5b971fcbda2e800a21ee
#
_entry.id   76dbeed5b9bf5b971fcbda2e800a21ee
#
_cell.length_a   1.000
_cell.length_b   1.000
_cell.length_c   1.000
_cell.angle_alpha   90.00
_cell.angle_beta   90.00
_cell.angle_gamma   90.00
#
_symmetry.space_group_name_H-M   'P 1'
#
loop_
_entity.id
_entity.type
_entity.pdbx_description
1 polymer ?
#
loop_
_entity_poly.entity_id
_entity_poly.type
_entity_poly.pdbx_seq_one_letter_code
_entity_poly.pdbx_strand_id
1 'polypeptide(L)'
;MDQFTISGFSDEIDPKIKTQFTHLKKLGISYFEPRNIDGINISDLTEDAAKKLKEQMDLFGIKASSIGSPIGKIKITDDFMPHLEKLKHTITIAKILETNYIRVFSFYLPEHETPESYREEVISRMRAMTRLAEQEGVVLLHENEKGIYGDIAPRCKEILESVNSPNLRAVFDPANFIQCGQKVYPDAYEMIRPYIVYM
;
A
#
# COMPACT_ATOMS: atom_id res chain seq x y z
N MET A 1 -15.09 -22.97 4.66
CA MET A 1 -15.38 -21.58 4.26
C MET A 1 -14.13 -20.78 4.57
N ASP A 2 -13.55 -20.19 3.55
CA ASP A 2 -12.40 -19.31 3.76
C ASP A 2 -12.89 -18.09 4.54
N GLN A 3 -12.32 -17.90 5.73
CA GLN A 3 -12.72 -16.82 6.62
C GLN A 3 -11.95 -15.57 6.21
N PHE A 4 -12.62 -14.51 5.77
CA PHE A 4 -11.97 -13.24 5.50
C PHE A 4 -11.39 -12.64 6.77
N THR A 5 -10.16 -12.15 6.70
CA THR A 5 -9.55 -11.36 7.76
C THR A 5 -9.97 -9.91 7.60
N ILE A 6 -10.61 -9.34 8.63
CA ILE A 6 -11.01 -7.92 8.63
C ILE A 6 -9.85 -7.09 9.15
N SER A 7 -9.52 -6.05 8.42
CA SER A 7 -8.53 -5.03 8.74
C SER A 7 -8.99 -3.65 8.28
N GLY A 8 -8.31 -2.58 8.67
CA GLY A 8 -8.61 -1.22 8.19
C GLY A 8 -7.71 -0.16 8.77
N PHE A 9 -7.92 1.07 8.30
CA PHE A 9 -7.20 2.27 8.74
C PHE A 9 -7.79 2.78 10.05
N SER A 10 -7.26 2.31 11.17
CA SER A 10 -7.79 2.66 12.49
C SER A 10 -7.45 4.09 12.94
N ASP A 11 -6.54 4.79 12.25
CA ASP A 11 -6.26 6.21 12.47
C ASP A 11 -7.44 7.14 12.13
N GLU A 12 -8.46 6.63 11.43
CA GLU A 12 -9.73 7.31 11.22
C GLU A 12 -10.62 7.35 12.49
N ILE A 13 -10.36 6.48 13.47
CA ILE A 13 -11.06 6.48 14.76
C ILE A 13 -10.52 7.60 15.66
N ASP A 14 -9.22 7.69 15.79
CA ASP A 14 -8.50 8.62 16.66
C ASP A 14 -7.02 8.66 16.27
N PRO A 15 -6.32 9.79 16.34
CA PRO A 15 -4.88 9.82 16.08
C PRO A 15 -4.07 9.00 17.08
N LYS A 16 -4.54 8.81 18.32
CA LYS A 16 -3.82 8.10 19.39
C LYS A 16 -3.95 6.58 19.24
N ILE A 17 -2.83 5.91 19.07
CA ILE A 17 -2.78 4.45 18.84
C ILE A 17 -3.48 3.64 19.94
N LYS A 18 -3.36 4.05 21.20
CA LYS A 18 -4.03 3.37 22.32
C LYS A 18 -5.55 3.40 22.20
N THR A 19 -6.13 4.52 21.74
CA THR A 19 -7.56 4.63 21.46
C THR A 19 -7.96 3.71 20.32
N GLN A 20 -7.20 3.72 19.23
CA GLN A 20 -7.42 2.85 18.07
C GLN A 20 -7.49 1.38 18.50
N PHE A 21 -6.47 0.89 19.21
CA PHE A 21 -6.40 -0.51 19.65
C PHE A 21 -7.51 -0.89 20.66
N THR A 22 -7.89 0.05 21.51
CA THR A 22 -9.03 -0.17 22.43
C THR A 22 -10.33 -0.39 21.65
N HIS A 23 -10.57 0.35 20.58
CA HIS A 23 -11.78 0.20 19.75
C HIS A 23 -11.72 -1.07 18.91
N LEU A 24 -10.58 -1.38 18.27
CA LEU A 24 -10.42 -2.62 17.51
C LEU A 24 -10.68 -3.84 18.37
N LYS A 25 -10.12 -3.86 19.60
CA LYS A 25 -10.35 -4.96 20.56
C LYS A 25 -11.81 -5.11 20.95
N LYS A 26 -12.54 -3.99 21.18
CA LYS A 26 -13.99 -4.04 21.48
C LYS A 26 -14.81 -4.61 20.33
N LEU A 27 -14.36 -4.40 19.08
CA LEU A 27 -15.02 -4.91 17.87
C LEU A 27 -14.59 -6.34 17.51
N GLY A 28 -13.65 -6.93 18.24
CA GLY A 28 -13.11 -8.26 17.94
C GLY A 28 -12.21 -8.29 16.70
N ILE A 29 -11.69 -7.13 16.28
CA ILE A 29 -10.79 -7.00 15.13
C ILE A 29 -9.36 -7.11 15.61
N SER A 30 -8.62 -8.09 15.07
CA SER A 30 -7.24 -8.40 15.46
C SER A 30 -6.19 -7.91 14.50
N TYR A 31 -6.60 -7.25 13.40
CA TYR A 31 -5.69 -6.71 12.39
C TYR A 31 -5.99 -5.25 12.11
N PHE A 32 -4.96 -4.47 11.82
CA PHE A 32 -5.09 -3.11 11.35
C PHE A 32 -4.06 -2.82 10.25
N GLU A 33 -4.30 -1.80 9.48
CA GLU A 33 -3.36 -1.30 8.49
C GLU A 33 -2.76 0.02 9.01
N PRO A 34 -1.54 0.01 9.58
CA PRO A 34 -0.89 1.21 10.10
C PRO A 34 -0.61 2.20 8.96
N ARG A 35 -1.20 3.40 9.05
CA ARG A 35 -1.01 4.52 8.12
C ARG A 35 -0.43 5.74 8.84
N ASN A 36 -1.07 6.19 9.93
CA ASN A 36 -0.57 7.22 10.81
C ASN A 36 -0.60 6.74 12.25
N ILE A 37 0.48 6.96 12.97
CA ILE A 37 0.68 6.56 14.36
C ILE A 37 0.98 7.81 15.18
N ASP A 38 0.07 8.16 16.09
CA ASP A 38 0.18 9.38 16.92
C ASP A 38 0.46 10.66 16.08
N GLY A 39 -0.14 10.72 14.88
CA GLY A 39 0.00 11.84 13.94
C GLY A 39 1.23 11.79 13.02
N ILE A 40 2.07 10.76 13.13
CA ILE A 40 3.23 10.56 12.27
C ILE A 40 2.93 9.50 11.22
N ASN A 41 3.26 9.76 9.95
CA ASN A 41 3.11 8.76 8.90
C ASN A 41 3.99 7.54 9.17
N ILE A 42 3.48 6.36 8.93
CA ILE A 42 4.16 5.08 9.21
C ILE A 42 5.55 4.99 8.53
N SER A 43 5.70 5.54 7.33
CA SER A 43 6.97 5.55 6.58
C SER A 43 7.98 6.60 7.09
N ASP A 44 7.60 7.40 8.07
CA ASP A 44 8.44 8.42 8.72
C ASP A 44 8.72 8.08 10.19
N LEU A 45 8.21 6.94 10.70
CA LEU A 45 8.54 6.49 12.05
C LEU A 45 10.01 6.11 12.17
N THR A 46 10.62 6.45 13.30
CA THR A 46 11.92 5.87 13.65
C THR A 46 11.79 4.39 14.00
N GLU A 47 12.86 3.61 13.85
CA GLU A 47 12.85 2.20 14.24
C GLU A 47 12.48 2.00 15.72
N ASP A 48 12.92 2.89 16.60
CA ASP A 48 12.60 2.82 18.04
C ASP A 48 11.12 3.11 18.29
N ALA A 49 10.49 4.02 17.53
CA ALA A 49 9.06 4.24 17.60
C ALA A 49 8.27 3.02 17.06
N ALA A 50 8.77 2.39 16.00
CA ALA A 50 8.16 1.17 15.46
C ALA A 50 8.26 -0.02 16.44
N LYS A 51 9.38 -0.17 17.15
CA LYS A 51 9.53 -1.18 18.22
C LYS A 51 8.53 -0.96 19.36
N LYS A 52 8.37 0.29 19.81
CA LYS A 52 7.36 0.66 20.81
C LYS A 52 5.94 0.40 20.33
N LEU A 53 5.65 0.67 19.06
CA LEU A 53 4.36 0.33 18.45
C LEU A 53 4.15 -1.19 18.48
N LYS A 54 5.16 -1.98 18.12
CA LYS A 54 5.09 -3.45 18.15
C LYS A 54 4.80 -3.97 19.57
N GLU A 55 5.46 -3.43 20.60
CA GLU A 55 5.16 -3.78 21.99
C GLU A 55 3.69 -3.50 22.35
N GLN A 56 3.13 -2.39 21.90
CA GLN A 56 1.71 -2.08 22.11
C GLN A 56 0.80 -3.04 21.34
N MET A 57 1.14 -3.36 20.09
CA MET A 57 0.41 -4.35 19.29
C MET A 57 0.35 -5.68 20.01
N ASP A 58 1.47 -6.15 20.54
CA ASP A 58 1.54 -7.42 21.28
C ASP A 58 0.70 -7.39 22.56
N LEU A 59 0.76 -6.30 23.32
CA LEU A 59 -0.03 -6.12 24.54
C LEU A 59 -1.55 -6.16 24.27
N PHE A 60 -1.99 -5.62 23.13
CA PHE A 60 -3.41 -5.62 22.73
C PHE A 60 -3.82 -6.86 21.95
N GLY A 61 -2.88 -7.70 21.50
CA GLY A 61 -3.13 -8.85 20.64
C GLY A 61 -3.53 -8.45 19.22
N ILE A 62 -3.00 -7.32 18.72
CA ILE A 62 -3.29 -6.75 17.39
C ILE A 62 -2.08 -6.95 16.49
N LYS A 63 -2.30 -7.24 15.21
CA LYS A 63 -1.27 -7.47 14.20
C LYS A 63 -1.42 -6.46 13.06
N ALA A 64 -0.32 -6.12 12.42
CA ALA A 64 -0.35 -5.37 11.17
C ALA A 64 -0.70 -6.30 10.00
N SER A 65 -1.71 -5.93 9.21
CA SER A 65 -2.09 -6.67 8.00
C SER A 65 -1.23 -6.28 6.80
N SER A 66 -1.00 -4.98 6.64
CA SER A 66 -0.18 -4.35 5.59
C SER A 66 0.29 -3.00 6.10
N ILE A 67 1.38 -2.48 5.60
CA ILE A 67 1.78 -1.08 5.86
C ILE A 67 1.02 -0.16 4.89
N GLY A 68 0.17 0.73 5.42
CA GLY A 68 -0.55 1.75 4.67
C GLY A 68 0.36 2.91 4.24
N SER A 69 1.40 2.60 3.47
CA SER A 69 2.45 3.56 3.10
C SER A 69 2.00 4.55 2.02
N PRO A 70 2.63 5.74 1.92
CA PRO A 70 2.45 6.68 0.81
C PRO A 70 3.45 6.45 -0.33
N ILE A 71 4.17 5.34 -0.34
CA ILE A 71 5.18 5.05 -1.37
C ILE A 71 4.54 5.04 -2.75
N GLY A 72 5.11 5.81 -3.68
CA GLY A 72 4.55 6.07 -5.01
C GLY A 72 3.66 7.30 -5.11
N LYS A 73 3.29 7.96 -4.00
CA LYS A 73 2.57 9.25 -3.98
C LYS A 73 3.53 10.45 -4.10
N ILE A 74 4.35 10.43 -5.13
CA ILE A 74 5.18 11.56 -5.59
C ILE A 74 4.88 11.82 -7.07
N LYS A 75 5.25 12.99 -7.59
CA LYS A 75 5.14 13.24 -9.03
C LYS A 75 6.14 12.38 -9.79
N ILE A 76 5.75 11.92 -10.97
CA ILE A 76 6.65 11.15 -11.84
C ILE A 76 7.90 11.95 -12.24
N THR A 77 7.83 13.27 -12.17
CA THR A 77 8.93 14.21 -12.48
C THR A 77 9.86 14.46 -11.30
N ASP A 78 9.49 14.02 -10.09
CA ASP A 78 10.36 14.20 -8.91
C ASP A 78 11.55 13.24 -8.95
N ASP A 79 12.62 13.60 -8.21
CA ASP A 79 13.76 12.70 -8.01
C ASP A 79 13.31 11.42 -7.32
N PHE A 80 13.59 10.30 -7.96
CA PHE A 80 13.16 9.00 -7.49
C PHE A 80 14.05 8.41 -6.40
N MET A 81 15.34 8.75 -6.36
CA MET A 81 16.28 8.10 -5.45
C MET A 81 15.94 8.30 -3.96
N PRO A 82 15.61 9.52 -3.50
CA PRO A 82 15.17 9.72 -2.10
C PRO A 82 13.92 8.91 -1.77
N HIS A 83 13.02 8.74 -2.75
CA HIS A 83 11.79 7.98 -2.57
C HIS A 83 12.04 6.46 -2.48
N LEU A 84 13.02 5.95 -3.21
CA LEU A 84 13.45 4.56 -3.11
C LEU A 84 14.10 4.27 -1.74
N GLU A 85 14.90 5.21 -1.19
CA GLU A 85 15.44 5.10 0.18
C GLU A 85 14.30 5.14 1.22
N LYS A 86 13.26 5.95 1.00
CA LYS A 86 12.05 5.93 1.86
C LYS A 86 11.36 4.56 1.84
N LEU A 87 11.25 3.92 0.67
CA LEU A 87 10.73 2.54 0.60
C LEU A 87 11.59 1.57 1.40
N LYS A 88 12.92 1.66 1.29
CA LYS A 88 13.84 0.82 2.06
C LYS A 88 13.64 0.96 3.56
N HIS A 89 13.50 2.19 4.04
CA HIS A 89 13.14 2.46 5.42
C HIS A 89 11.77 1.87 5.79
N THR A 90 10.76 2.05 4.93
CA THR A 90 9.42 1.49 5.14
C THR A 90 9.44 -0.04 5.24
N ILE A 91 10.30 -0.71 4.48
CA ILE A 91 10.51 -2.17 4.58
C ILE A 91 11.08 -2.54 5.95
N THR A 92 12.03 -1.76 6.48
CA THR A 92 12.54 -1.98 7.84
C THR A 92 11.42 -1.87 8.88
N ILE A 93 10.56 -0.86 8.76
CA ILE A 93 9.37 -0.71 9.64
C ILE A 93 8.42 -1.90 9.50
N ALA A 94 8.12 -2.36 8.28
CA ALA A 94 7.28 -3.52 8.03
C ALA A 94 7.79 -4.78 8.73
N LYS A 95 9.11 -5.02 8.67
CA LYS A 95 9.77 -6.15 9.35
C LYS A 95 9.67 -6.06 10.87
N ILE A 96 9.84 -4.86 11.44
CA ILE A 96 9.66 -4.65 12.90
C ILE A 96 8.23 -4.94 13.32
N LEU A 97 7.23 -4.56 12.49
CA LEU A 97 5.81 -4.80 12.76
C LEU A 97 5.32 -6.19 12.33
N GLU A 98 6.22 -7.05 11.84
CA GLU A 98 5.96 -8.44 11.44
C GLU A 98 4.88 -8.56 10.35
N THR A 99 4.88 -7.66 9.36
CA THR A 99 4.06 -7.79 8.16
C THR A 99 4.94 -7.81 6.90
N ASN A 100 4.52 -8.64 5.92
CA ASN A 100 5.21 -8.75 4.64
C ASN A 100 4.55 -7.92 3.54
N TYR A 101 3.46 -7.23 3.82
CA TYR A 101 2.71 -6.44 2.86
C TYR A 101 2.95 -4.94 3.04
N ILE A 102 3.21 -4.25 1.93
CA ILE A 102 3.38 -2.79 1.90
C ILE A 102 2.58 -2.23 0.74
N ARG A 103 1.58 -1.39 1.03
CA ARG A 103 0.82 -0.68 0.00
C ARG A 103 1.71 0.34 -0.70
N VAL A 104 1.58 0.41 -2.04
CA VAL A 104 2.29 1.36 -2.91
C VAL A 104 1.40 1.89 -4.02
N PHE A 105 1.83 2.98 -4.65
CA PHE A 105 1.15 3.67 -5.74
C PHE A 105 2.06 3.83 -6.96
N SER A 106 1.50 4.29 -8.10
CA SER A 106 2.21 4.39 -9.38
C SER A 106 2.40 5.82 -9.88
N PHE A 107 2.70 6.75 -9.00
CA PHE A 107 3.12 8.14 -9.24
C PHE A 107 2.05 9.06 -9.82
N TYR A 108 1.96 10.28 -9.30
CA TYR A 108 1.13 11.34 -9.88
C TYR A 108 1.71 11.80 -11.20
N LEU A 109 0.83 11.93 -12.21
CA LEU A 109 1.19 12.42 -13.53
C LEU A 109 0.98 13.93 -13.62
N PRO A 110 1.75 14.65 -14.48
CA PRO A 110 1.50 16.04 -14.77
C PRO A 110 0.10 16.24 -15.40
N GLU A 111 -0.55 17.33 -15.00
CA GLU A 111 -1.81 17.71 -15.62
C GLU A 111 -1.61 18.00 -17.12
N HIS A 112 -2.60 17.66 -17.93
CA HIS A 112 -2.61 17.90 -19.39
C HIS A 112 -1.66 17.05 -20.24
N GLU A 113 -0.94 16.10 -19.64
CA GLU A 113 -0.14 15.13 -20.37
C GLU A 113 -0.82 13.76 -20.43
N THR A 114 -0.54 12.99 -21.49
CA THR A 114 -1.12 11.65 -21.62
C THR A 114 -0.40 10.65 -20.72
N PRO A 115 -1.09 9.78 -20.03
CA PRO A 115 -0.46 8.74 -19.19
C PRO A 115 0.56 7.90 -19.95
N GLU A 116 0.30 7.62 -21.21
CA GLU A 116 1.16 6.81 -22.09
C GLU A 116 2.57 7.39 -22.24
N SER A 117 2.72 8.72 -22.17
CA SER A 117 4.02 9.41 -22.23
C SER A 117 4.95 9.01 -21.07
N TYR A 118 4.39 8.60 -19.94
CA TYR A 118 5.15 8.26 -18.75
C TYR A 118 5.23 6.76 -18.49
N ARG A 119 4.62 5.94 -19.34
CA ARG A 119 4.53 4.49 -19.18
C ARG A 119 5.88 3.84 -18.85
N GLU A 120 6.90 4.11 -19.67
CA GLU A 120 8.22 3.46 -19.52
C GLU A 120 8.88 3.87 -18.20
N GLU A 121 8.78 5.13 -17.79
CA GLU A 121 9.33 5.62 -16.53
C GLU A 121 8.59 5.00 -15.32
N VAL A 122 7.25 4.94 -15.36
CA VAL A 122 6.45 4.29 -14.31
C VAL A 122 6.86 2.82 -14.17
N ILE A 123 6.91 2.07 -15.26
CA ILE A 123 7.29 0.66 -15.22
C ILE A 123 8.74 0.48 -14.73
N SER A 124 9.65 1.36 -15.13
CA SER A 124 11.04 1.35 -14.66
C SER A 124 11.14 1.54 -13.15
N ARG A 125 10.44 2.54 -12.61
CA ARG A 125 10.40 2.81 -11.15
C ARG A 125 9.71 1.67 -10.37
N MET A 126 8.59 1.16 -10.88
CA MET A 126 7.90 0.03 -10.27
C MET A 126 8.77 -1.21 -10.23
N ARG A 127 9.53 -1.50 -11.29
CA ARG A 127 10.53 -2.58 -11.29
C ARG A 127 11.64 -2.36 -10.27
N ALA A 128 12.15 -1.13 -10.13
CA ALA A 128 13.18 -0.83 -9.14
C ALA A 128 12.68 -1.05 -7.70
N MET A 129 11.47 -0.57 -7.38
CA MET A 129 10.84 -0.83 -6.08
C MET A 129 10.60 -2.32 -5.84
N THR A 130 10.12 -3.04 -6.86
CA THR A 130 9.84 -4.48 -6.75
C THR A 130 11.10 -5.29 -6.53
N ARG A 131 12.22 -4.98 -7.22
CA ARG A 131 13.52 -5.65 -6.98
C ARG A 131 13.98 -5.49 -5.54
N LEU A 132 13.80 -4.30 -4.96
CA LEU A 132 14.11 -4.09 -3.54
C LEU A 132 13.22 -4.96 -2.65
N ALA A 133 11.92 -5.05 -2.94
CA ALA A 133 10.99 -5.91 -2.22
C ALA A 133 11.35 -7.40 -2.33
N GLU A 134 11.78 -7.86 -3.50
CA GLU A 134 12.28 -9.23 -3.72
C GLU A 134 13.50 -9.54 -2.86
N GLN A 135 14.48 -8.63 -2.83
CA GLN A 135 15.70 -8.77 -2.02
C GLN A 135 15.40 -8.84 -0.53
N GLU A 136 14.39 -8.12 -0.09
CA GLU A 136 14.02 -7.98 1.31
C GLU A 136 12.90 -8.95 1.76
N GLY A 137 12.33 -9.73 0.84
CA GLY A 137 11.32 -10.76 1.13
C GLY A 137 9.95 -10.19 1.49
N VAL A 138 9.60 -9.00 0.97
CA VAL A 138 8.28 -8.37 1.16
C VAL A 138 7.50 -8.33 -0.16
N VAL A 139 6.20 -8.08 -0.08
CA VAL A 139 5.32 -7.93 -1.24
C VAL A 139 4.76 -6.52 -1.27
N LEU A 140 4.94 -5.84 -2.38
CA LEU A 140 4.32 -4.54 -2.65
C LEU A 140 2.90 -4.77 -3.14
N LEU A 141 1.96 -4.03 -2.58
CA LEU A 141 0.55 -4.05 -2.95
C LEU A 141 0.23 -2.76 -3.70
N HIS A 142 0.14 -2.83 -5.03
CA HIS A 142 -0.25 -1.68 -5.84
C HIS A 142 -1.75 -1.40 -5.67
N GLU A 143 -2.07 -0.22 -5.14
CA GLU A 143 -3.45 0.28 -5.04
C GLU A 143 -3.79 1.18 -6.23
N ASN A 144 -4.96 0.95 -6.82
CA ASN A 144 -5.52 1.87 -7.80
C ASN A 144 -6.00 3.14 -7.09
N GLU A 145 -5.63 4.33 -7.61
CA GLU A 145 -6.03 5.61 -7.05
C GLU A 145 -6.15 6.68 -8.14
N LYS A 146 -7.05 7.64 -7.95
CA LYS A 146 -7.25 8.75 -8.90
C LYS A 146 -6.01 9.63 -8.99
N GLY A 147 -5.61 9.98 -10.22
CA GLY A 147 -4.52 10.92 -10.51
C GLY A 147 -3.12 10.30 -10.59
N ILE A 148 -2.97 9.02 -10.27
CA ILE A 148 -1.72 8.29 -10.54
C ILE A 148 -1.81 7.53 -11.88
N TYR A 149 -0.71 6.97 -12.36
CA TYR A 149 -0.72 6.18 -13.60
C TYR A 149 -1.72 5.02 -13.54
N GLY A 150 -1.73 4.25 -12.46
CA GLY A 150 -2.61 3.10 -12.24
C GLY A 150 -3.95 3.49 -11.63
N ASP A 151 -4.67 4.44 -12.21
CA ASP A 151 -5.99 4.90 -11.77
C ASP A 151 -7.16 4.09 -12.35
N ILE A 152 -6.92 3.41 -13.49
CA ILE A 152 -7.92 2.54 -14.16
C ILE A 152 -7.40 1.10 -14.25
N ALA A 153 -8.32 0.15 -14.33
CA ALA A 153 -8.00 -1.28 -14.36
C ALA A 153 -7.03 -1.69 -15.47
N PRO A 154 -7.14 -1.20 -16.72
CA PRO A 154 -6.16 -1.52 -17.76
C PRO A 154 -4.72 -1.11 -17.40
N ARG A 155 -4.51 0.09 -16.83
CA ARG A 155 -3.17 0.55 -16.44
C ARG A 155 -2.64 -0.17 -15.19
N CYS A 156 -3.51 -0.52 -14.24
CA CYS A 156 -3.12 -1.39 -13.12
C CYS A 156 -2.63 -2.74 -13.62
N LYS A 157 -3.39 -3.37 -14.53
CA LYS A 157 -3.00 -4.64 -15.15
C LYS A 157 -1.68 -4.53 -15.89
N GLU A 158 -1.50 -3.49 -16.68
CA GLU A 158 -0.26 -3.24 -17.42
C GLU A 158 0.98 -3.15 -16.52
N ILE A 159 0.88 -2.44 -15.38
CA ILE A 159 1.95 -2.39 -14.38
C ILE A 159 2.29 -3.82 -13.90
N LEU A 160 1.27 -4.56 -13.46
CA LEU A 160 1.44 -5.89 -12.89
C LEU A 160 2.04 -6.88 -13.88
N GLU A 161 1.57 -6.87 -15.13
CA GLU A 161 2.10 -7.71 -16.22
C GLU A 161 3.50 -7.30 -16.67
N SER A 162 3.76 -5.99 -16.79
CA SER A 162 5.07 -5.51 -17.24
C SER A 162 6.17 -5.75 -16.22
N VAL A 163 5.86 -5.65 -14.92
CA VAL A 163 6.81 -5.99 -13.84
C VAL A 163 6.94 -7.50 -13.69
N ASN A 164 5.83 -8.22 -13.76
CA ASN A 164 5.74 -9.69 -13.72
C ASN A 164 6.52 -10.33 -12.57
N SER A 165 6.24 -9.90 -11.34
CA SER A 165 6.89 -10.42 -10.13
C SER A 165 5.87 -10.93 -9.11
N PRO A 166 6.16 -12.01 -8.36
CA PRO A 166 5.36 -12.42 -7.23
C PRO A 166 5.38 -11.41 -6.07
N ASN A 167 6.36 -10.51 -6.06
CA ASN A 167 6.52 -9.47 -5.04
C ASN A 167 5.84 -8.14 -5.41
N LEU A 168 5.08 -8.09 -6.51
CA LEU A 168 4.16 -7.02 -6.84
C LEU A 168 2.77 -7.61 -7.08
N ARG A 169 1.81 -7.24 -6.25
CA ARG A 169 0.42 -7.70 -6.29
C ARG A 169 -0.53 -6.53 -6.23
N ALA A 170 -1.82 -6.79 -6.36
CA ALA A 170 -2.85 -5.78 -6.29
C ALA A 170 -3.53 -5.77 -4.92
N VAL A 171 -3.74 -4.56 -4.39
CA VAL A 171 -4.86 -4.28 -3.49
C VAL A 171 -5.98 -3.66 -4.32
N PHE A 172 -7.18 -4.19 -4.17
CA PHE A 172 -8.32 -3.78 -4.96
C PHE A 172 -9.18 -2.78 -4.17
N ASP A 173 -9.15 -1.50 -4.58
CA ASP A 173 -10.03 -0.47 -4.02
C ASP A 173 -11.20 -0.19 -5.00
N PRO A 174 -12.41 -0.69 -4.70
CA PRO A 174 -13.56 -0.47 -5.57
C PRO A 174 -14.02 0.99 -5.62
N ALA A 175 -13.85 1.73 -4.51
CA ALA A 175 -14.28 3.13 -4.43
C ALA A 175 -13.43 4.03 -5.34
N ASN A 176 -12.13 3.81 -5.37
CA ASN A 176 -11.21 4.53 -6.24
C ASN A 176 -11.49 4.27 -7.73
N PHE A 177 -11.86 3.05 -8.11
CA PHE A 177 -12.30 2.77 -9.48
C PHE A 177 -13.59 3.53 -9.86
N ILE A 178 -14.56 3.65 -8.93
CA ILE A 178 -15.77 4.45 -9.15
C ILE A 178 -15.40 5.92 -9.39
N GLN A 179 -14.49 6.49 -8.61
CA GLN A 179 -14.02 7.86 -8.76
C GLN A 179 -13.36 8.12 -10.14
N CYS A 180 -12.82 7.07 -10.76
CA CYS A 180 -12.23 7.11 -12.10
C CYS A 180 -13.21 6.70 -13.20
N GLY A 181 -14.51 6.61 -12.90
CA GLY A 181 -15.56 6.28 -13.87
C GLY A 181 -15.53 4.83 -14.35
N GLN A 182 -14.85 3.95 -13.61
CA GLN A 182 -14.76 2.54 -13.98
C GLN A 182 -15.97 1.74 -13.48
N LYS A 183 -16.41 0.79 -14.26
CA LYS A 183 -17.35 -0.23 -13.81
C LYS A 183 -16.60 -1.28 -13.01
N VAL A 184 -16.85 -1.31 -11.70
CA VAL A 184 -16.07 -2.13 -10.74
C VAL A 184 -16.27 -3.61 -11.02
N TYR A 185 -17.52 -4.09 -11.10
CA TYR A 185 -17.84 -5.48 -11.36
C TYR A 185 -18.77 -5.60 -12.59
N PRO A 186 -18.50 -6.55 -13.51
CA PRO A 186 -17.36 -7.47 -13.48
C PRO A 186 -16.06 -6.88 -14.02
N ASP A 187 -16.08 -5.72 -14.69
CA ASP A 187 -15.06 -5.26 -15.63
C ASP A 187 -13.68 -5.06 -14.97
N ALA A 188 -13.56 -4.16 -14.00
CA ALA A 188 -12.29 -3.92 -13.32
C ALA A 188 -11.87 -5.14 -12.48
N TYR A 189 -12.83 -5.76 -11.77
CA TYR A 189 -12.54 -6.90 -10.90
C TYR A 189 -11.99 -8.09 -11.69
N GLU A 190 -12.68 -8.55 -12.74
CA GLU A 190 -12.25 -9.71 -13.53
C GLU A 190 -10.90 -9.46 -14.22
N MET A 191 -10.62 -8.22 -14.60
CA MET A 191 -9.34 -7.85 -15.22
C MET A 191 -8.17 -7.99 -14.26
N ILE A 192 -8.34 -7.63 -12.98
CA ILE A 192 -7.24 -7.58 -11.98
C ILE A 192 -7.27 -8.79 -11.05
N ARG A 193 -8.36 -9.55 -10.99
CA ARG A 193 -8.57 -10.70 -10.09
C ARG A 193 -7.36 -11.64 -9.96
N PRO A 194 -6.61 -12.00 -11.03
CA PRO A 194 -5.46 -12.88 -10.90
C PRO A 194 -4.31 -12.33 -10.02
N TYR A 195 -4.32 -11.02 -9.77
CA TYR A 195 -3.28 -10.31 -9.04
C TYR A 195 -3.71 -9.88 -7.63
N ILE A 196 -5.03 -9.91 -7.34
CA ILE A 196 -5.57 -9.45 -6.06
C ILE A 196 -5.16 -10.40 -4.94
N VAL A 197 -4.54 -9.86 -3.91
CA VAL A 197 -4.22 -10.57 -2.65
C VAL A 197 -4.74 -9.80 -1.43
N TYR A 198 -5.25 -8.58 -1.63
CA TYR A 198 -5.73 -7.69 -0.60
C TYR A 198 -6.86 -6.80 -1.14
N MET A 199 -7.84 -6.43 -0.28
CA MET A 199 -8.96 -5.54 -0.62
C MET A 199 -9.22 -4.58 0.51
#